data_54df4334c1fcb63ec37d6d49082ed992
#
_entry.id   54df4334c1fcb63ec37d6d49082ed992
#
_cell.length_a   1.000
_cell.length_b   1.000
_cell.length_c   1.000
_cell.angle_alpha   90.00
_cell.angle_beta   90.00
_cell.angle_gamma   90.00
#
_symmetry.space_group_name_H-M   'P 1'
#
loop_
_entity.id
_entity.type
_entity.pdbx_description
1 polymer ?
#
loop_
_entity_poly.entity_id
_entity_poly.type
_entity_poly.pdbx_seq_one_letter_code
_entity_poly.pdbx_strand_id
1 'polypeptide(L)'
;MTKEEKIKFFDDAAASRDARRARSRYYHRELLSFFHFVIPKNSSVLEIGSGTGGLLAELKSAKALGLDFSPAMTTAAKTAHPAFNFMIADIEALEITEKFDYVVMQDLLGNLDDIWLSFRNLSRVTTPETRVIITTYNPLWEPLVMLAGAAGLKGRDLRQNWLAIA
;
A
#
# COMPACT_ATOMS: atom_id res chain seq x y z
N MET A 1 -12.65 0.13 15.11
CA MET A 1 -12.88 -0.97 14.16
C MET A 1 -11.88 -2.04 14.48
N THR A 2 -12.32 -3.30 14.63
CA THR A 2 -11.42 -4.42 14.90
C THR A 2 -10.60 -4.76 13.66
N LYS A 3 -9.56 -5.56 13.82
CA LYS A 3 -8.74 -6.03 12.70
C LYS A 3 -9.54 -6.89 11.73
N GLU A 4 -10.41 -7.75 12.23
CA GLU A 4 -11.30 -8.57 11.43
C GLU A 4 -12.26 -7.73 10.58
N GLU A 5 -12.80 -6.65 11.15
CA GLU A 5 -13.64 -5.72 10.41
C GLU A 5 -12.88 -5.00 9.29
N LYS A 6 -11.60 -4.66 9.52
CA LYS A 6 -10.73 -4.08 8.48
C LYS A 6 -10.44 -5.08 7.37
N ILE A 7 -10.07 -6.32 7.72
CA ILE A 7 -9.83 -7.39 6.74
C ILE A 7 -11.07 -7.56 5.86
N LYS A 8 -12.24 -7.72 6.48
CA LYS A 8 -13.51 -7.87 5.75
C LYS A 8 -13.76 -6.69 4.81
N PHE A 9 -13.54 -5.46 5.27
CA PHE A 9 -13.73 -4.27 4.43
C PHE A 9 -12.82 -4.29 3.18
N PHE A 10 -11.55 -4.67 3.34
CA PHE A 10 -10.62 -4.75 2.21
C PHE A 10 -10.90 -5.96 1.33
N ASP A 11 -11.32 -7.08 1.89
CA ASP A 11 -11.76 -8.25 1.12
C ASP A 11 -12.95 -7.92 0.24
N ASP A 12 -13.98 -7.26 0.78
CA ASP A 12 -15.16 -6.81 0.02
C ASP A 12 -14.79 -5.77 -1.05
N ALA A 13 -13.73 -4.99 -0.81
CA ALA A 13 -13.25 -3.98 -1.73
C ALA A 13 -12.40 -4.54 -2.87
N ALA A 14 -11.84 -5.75 -2.77
CA ALA A 14 -10.86 -6.29 -3.71
C ALA A 14 -11.38 -6.33 -5.14
N ALA A 15 -12.60 -6.85 -5.36
CA ALA A 15 -13.20 -6.96 -6.70
C ALA A 15 -13.38 -5.62 -7.43
N SER A 16 -13.50 -4.51 -6.70
CA SER A 16 -13.71 -3.17 -7.28
C SER A 16 -12.47 -2.28 -7.24
N ARG A 17 -11.35 -2.76 -6.69
CA ARG A 17 -10.16 -1.94 -6.46
C ARG A 17 -9.55 -1.41 -7.74
N ASP A 18 -9.37 -2.25 -8.73
CA ASP A 18 -8.77 -1.84 -10.01
C ASP A 18 -9.66 -0.89 -10.79
N ALA A 19 -10.98 -1.09 -10.76
CA ALA A 19 -11.93 -0.15 -11.35
C ALA A 19 -11.89 1.23 -10.66
N ARG A 20 -11.69 1.27 -9.34
CA ARG A 20 -11.50 2.52 -8.60
C ARG A 20 -10.16 3.17 -8.92
N ARG A 21 -9.07 2.39 -8.99
CA ARG A 21 -7.74 2.86 -9.42
C ARG A 21 -7.80 3.49 -10.81
N ALA A 22 -8.54 2.89 -11.73
CA ALA A 22 -8.71 3.42 -13.08
C ALA A 22 -9.38 4.81 -13.14
N ARG A 23 -10.23 5.17 -12.16
CA ARG A 23 -10.83 6.51 -12.05
C ARG A 23 -9.82 7.59 -11.64
N SER A 24 -8.75 7.21 -10.93
CA SER A 24 -7.68 8.10 -10.46
C SER A 24 -6.40 7.95 -11.30
N ARG A 25 -6.52 7.69 -12.60
CA ARG A 25 -5.40 7.37 -13.52
C ARG A 25 -4.29 8.42 -13.50
N TYR A 26 -4.64 9.69 -13.41
CA TYR A 26 -3.65 10.77 -13.37
C TYR A 26 -2.76 10.64 -12.13
N TYR A 27 -3.36 10.56 -10.95
CA TYR A 27 -2.64 10.40 -9.68
C TYR A 27 -1.70 9.18 -9.70
N HIS A 28 -2.20 8.03 -10.11
CA HIS A 28 -1.38 6.81 -10.16
C HIS A 28 -0.25 6.88 -11.17
N ARG A 29 -0.45 7.55 -12.30
CA ARG A 29 0.60 7.76 -13.29
C ARG A 29 1.71 8.66 -12.77
N GLU A 30 1.38 9.78 -12.13
CA GLU A 30 2.37 10.68 -11.54
C GLU A 30 3.15 9.99 -10.42
N LEU A 31 2.44 9.25 -9.58
CA LEU A 31 3.06 8.49 -8.50
C LEU A 31 3.99 7.40 -9.04
N LEU A 32 3.59 6.69 -10.08
CA LEU A 32 4.44 5.70 -10.75
C LEU A 32 5.68 6.35 -11.38
N SER A 33 5.54 7.52 -12.01
CA SER A 33 6.68 8.27 -12.54
C SER A 33 7.68 8.64 -11.45
N PHE A 34 7.18 9.05 -10.27
CA PHE A 34 8.01 9.28 -9.10
C PHE A 34 8.74 8.00 -8.64
N PHE A 35 8.04 6.88 -8.52
CA PHE A 35 8.67 5.62 -8.13
C PHE A 35 9.72 5.16 -9.14
N HIS A 36 9.48 5.29 -10.44
CA HIS A 36 10.48 4.98 -11.48
C HIS A 36 11.72 5.89 -11.42
N PHE A 37 11.55 7.13 -10.95
CA PHE A 37 12.68 8.06 -10.75
C PHE A 37 13.53 7.67 -9.53
N VAL A 38 12.90 7.23 -8.44
CA VAL A 38 13.60 6.97 -7.17
C VAL A 38 14.06 5.52 -6.99
N ILE A 39 13.42 4.56 -7.67
CA ILE A 39 13.72 3.12 -7.54
C ILE A 39 14.41 2.61 -8.80
N PRO A 40 15.72 2.28 -8.73
CA PRO A 40 16.42 1.66 -9.86
C PRO A 40 15.84 0.29 -10.24
N LYS A 41 15.82 -0.02 -11.54
CA LYS A 41 15.22 -1.26 -12.07
C LYS A 41 15.79 -2.56 -11.48
N ASN A 42 17.07 -2.56 -11.08
CA ASN A 42 17.76 -3.73 -10.53
C ASN A 42 17.61 -3.89 -9.02
N SER A 43 16.82 -3.03 -8.37
CA SER A 43 16.61 -3.07 -6.92
C SER A 43 15.67 -4.20 -6.51
N SER A 44 15.87 -4.71 -5.30
CA SER A 44 14.87 -5.51 -4.59
C SER A 44 13.85 -4.59 -3.90
N VAL A 45 12.56 -4.85 -4.12
CA VAL A 45 11.48 -3.99 -3.64
C VAL A 45 10.47 -4.79 -2.83
N LEU A 46 10.19 -4.33 -1.63
CA LEU A 46 9.07 -4.78 -0.81
C LEU A 46 7.96 -3.72 -0.82
N GLU A 47 6.76 -4.09 -1.24
CA GLU A 47 5.57 -3.25 -1.08
C GLU A 47 4.72 -3.77 0.07
N ILE A 48 4.49 -2.93 1.07
CA ILE A 48 3.63 -3.22 2.23
C ILE A 48 2.27 -2.54 2.00
N GLY A 49 1.19 -3.32 2.07
CA GLY A 49 -0.14 -2.90 1.65
C GLY A 49 -0.29 -2.93 0.12
N SER A 50 0.21 -3.99 -0.53
CA SER A 50 0.28 -4.09 -1.99
C SER A 50 -1.08 -4.15 -2.69
N GLY A 51 -2.17 -4.42 -1.95
CA GLY A 51 -3.50 -4.55 -2.52
C GLY A 51 -3.53 -5.58 -3.66
N THR A 52 -4.02 -5.17 -4.83
CA THR A 52 -4.09 -5.99 -6.04
C THR A 52 -2.77 -6.06 -6.84
N GLY A 53 -1.65 -5.56 -6.29
CA GLY A 53 -0.31 -5.73 -6.85
C GLY A 53 0.06 -4.81 -8.02
N GLY A 54 -0.79 -3.85 -8.35
CA GLY A 54 -0.61 -3.03 -9.55
C GLY A 54 0.64 -2.15 -9.55
N LEU A 55 1.16 -1.69 -8.40
CA LEU A 55 2.40 -0.91 -8.35
C LEU A 55 3.61 -1.79 -8.68
N LEU A 56 3.76 -2.93 -8.02
CA LEU A 56 4.90 -3.85 -8.27
C LEU A 56 4.95 -4.33 -9.71
N ALA A 57 3.79 -4.62 -10.31
CA ALA A 57 3.71 -5.04 -11.71
C ALA A 57 4.21 -3.96 -12.68
N GLU A 58 3.96 -2.70 -12.35
CA GLU A 58 4.40 -1.56 -13.16
C GLU A 58 5.86 -1.17 -12.91
N LEU A 59 6.38 -1.33 -11.69
CA LEU A 59 7.79 -1.04 -11.35
C LEU A 59 8.78 -1.96 -12.05
N LYS A 60 8.40 -3.22 -12.33
CA LYS A 60 9.24 -4.23 -13.00
C LYS A 60 10.64 -4.35 -12.36
N SER A 61 10.69 -4.33 -11.03
CA SER A 61 11.92 -4.50 -10.26
C SER A 61 12.50 -5.91 -10.45
N ALA A 62 13.82 -6.07 -10.28
CA ALA A 62 14.50 -7.34 -10.45
C ALA A 62 14.01 -8.41 -9.46
N LYS A 63 13.67 -7.98 -8.26
CA LYS A 63 13.08 -8.81 -7.20
C LYS A 63 11.98 -8.00 -6.52
N ALA A 64 10.77 -8.54 -6.50
CA ALA A 64 9.63 -7.84 -5.91
C ALA A 64 8.80 -8.78 -5.04
N LEU A 65 8.41 -8.29 -3.87
CA LEU A 65 7.48 -8.95 -2.96
C LEU A 65 6.40 -7.97 -2.52
N GLY A 66 5.14 -8.37 -2.67
CA GLY A 66 4.00 -7.63 -2.16
C GLY A 66 3.43 -8.28 -0.90
N LEU A 67 3.18 -7.50 0.12
CA LEU A 67 2.51 -7.92 1.34
C LEU A 67 1.18 -7.19 1.47
N ASP A 68 0.13 -7.93 1.76
CA ASP A 68 -1.16 -7.37 2.15
C ASP A 68 -1.81 -8.25 3.22
N PHE A 69 -2.48 -7.63 4.18
CA PHE A 69 -3.14 -8.38 5.27
C PHE A 69 -4.50 -8.95 4.84
N SER A 70 -5.05 -8.50 3.69
CA SER A 70 -6.30 -9.00 3.11
C SER A 70 -6.04 -10.23 2.23
N PRO A 71 -6.62 -11.39 2.55
CA PRO A 71 -6.56 -12.59 1.70
C PRO A 71 -7.12 -12.37 0.30
N ALA A 72 -8.23 -11.64 0.17
CA ALA A 72 -8.85 -11.39 -1.12
C ALA A 72 -8.00 -10.47 -2.01
N MET A 73 -7.37 -9.41 -1.45
CA MET A 73 -6.43 -8.56 -2.17
C MET A 73 -5.24 -9.37 -2.67
N THR A 74 -4.61 -10.17 -1.78
CA THR A 74 -3.46 -11.01 -2.12
C THR A 74 -3.81 -12.03 -3.21
N THR A 75 -4.99 -12.65 -3.14
CA THR A 75 -5.47 -13.59 -4.17
C THR A 75 -5.67 -12.89 -5.50
N ALA A 76 -6.29 -11.72 -5.51
CA ALA A 76 -6.46 -10.91 -6.72
C ALA A 76 -5.11 -10.52 -7.33
N ALA A 77 -4.13 -10.10 -6.49
CA ALA A 77 -2.77 -9.78 -6.93
C ALA A 77 -2.08 -10.96 -7.62
N LYS A 78 -2.11 -12.14 -7.00
CA LYS A 78 -1.53 -13.38 -7.57
C LYS A 78 -2.18 -13.76 -8.91
N THR A 79 -3.49 -13.56 -9.02
CA THR A 79 -4.24 -13.87 -10.25
C THR A 79 -3.92 -12.88 -11.36
N ALA A 80 -3.88 -11.58 -11.05
CA ALA A 80 -3.61 -10.53 -12.03
C ALA A 80 -2.14 -10.47 -12.47
N HIS A 81 -1.22 -10.81 -11.56
CA HIS A 81 0.22 -10.65 -11.75
C HIS A 81 1.02 -11.90 -11.37
N PRO A 82 0.82 -13.05 -12.05
CA PRO A 82 1.39 -14.35 -11.65
C PRO A 82 2.93 -14.41 -11.74
N ALA A 83 3.57 -13.45 -12.39
CA ALA A 83 5.03 -13.34 -12.46
C ALA A 83 5.66 -12.72 -11.20
N PHE A 84 4.84 -12.20 -10.26
CA PHE A 84 5.29 -11.53 -9.05
C PHE A 84 4.90 -12.32 -7.80
N ASN A 85 5.65 -12.12 -6.72
CA ASN A 85 5.38 -12.77 -5.45
C ASN A 85 4.51 -11.89 -4.55
N PHE A 86 3.45 -12.48 -4.00
CA PHE A 86 2.56 -11.84 -3.04
C PHE A 86 2.30 -12.76 -1.84
N MET A 87 2.29 -12.20 -0.64
CA MET A 87 2.04 -12.93 0.60
C MET A 87 1.00 -12.23 1.47
N ILE A 88 0.18 -13.01 2.15
CA ILE A 88 -0.69 -12.50 3.21
C ILE A 88 0.20 -12.24 4.41
N ALA A 89 0.37 -10.99 4.78
CA ALA A 89 1.14 -10.60 5.95
C ALA A 89 0.70 -9.23 6.47
N ASP A 90 0.84 -9.08 7.78
CA ASP A 90 0.56 -7.84 8.47
C ASP A 90 1.86 -7.22 8.95
N ILE A 91 2.09 -5.95 8.63
CA ILE A 91 3.28 -5.22 9.08
C ILE A 91 3.36 -5.15 10.62
N GLU A 92 2.23 -5.13 11.32
CA GLU A 92 2.18 -5.09 12.77
C GLU A 92 2.56 -6.43 13.42
N ALA A 93 2.53 -7.54 12.65
CA ALA A 93 2.94 -8.88 13.05
C ALA A 93 3.90 -9.52 12.03
N LEU A 94 4.83 -8.71 11.50
CA LEU A 94 5.73 -9.14 10.43
C LEU A 94 6.73 -10.20 10.91
N GLU A 95 6.75 -11.35 10.24
CA GLU A 95 7.68 -12.46 10.53
C GLU A 95 8.80 -12.60 9.49
N ILE A 96 8.69 -11.90 8.34
CA ILE A 96 9.67 -11.94 7.26
C ILE A 96 10.96 -11.26 7.73
N THR A 97 12.10 -11.88 7.40
CA THR A 97 13.44 -11.36 7.74
C THR A 97 14.31 -11.09 6.52
N GLU A 98 13.77 -11.31 5.32
CA GLU A 98 14.44 -11.00 4.07
C GLU A 98 14.65 -9.48 3.94
N LYS A 99 15.82 -9.06 3.45
CA LYS A 99 16.20 -7.65 3.30
C LYS A 99 15.96 -7.16 1.89
N PHE A 100 15.56 -5.89 1.80
CA PHE A 100 15.24 -5.23 0.54
C PHE A 100 15.98 -3.90 0.40
N ASP A 101 16.29 -3.52 -0.85
CA ASP A 101 16.90 -2.21 -1.13
C ASP A 101 15.89 -1.07 -0.93
N TYR A 102 14.62 -1.34 -1.27
CA TYR A 102 13.52 -0.40 -1.14
C TYR A 102 12.32 -1.04 -0.46
N VAL A 103 11.73 -0.32 0.48
CA VAL A 103 10.43 -0.65 1.08
C VAL A 103 9.45 0.46 0.73
N VAL A 104 8.33 0.11 0.13
CA VAL A 104 7.28 1.05 -0.29
C VAL A 104 6.04 0.84 0.56
N MET A 105 5.50 1.93 1.11
CA MET A 105 4.25 1.98 1.85
C MET A 105 3.35 3.04 1.20
N GLN A 106 2.60 2.62 0.18
CA GLN A 106 1.74 3.54 -0.57
C GLN A 106 0.40 3.73 0.12
N ASP A 107 0.11 4.94 0.59
CA ASP A 107 -1.17 5.34 1.21
C ASP A 107 -1.62 4.39 2.34
N LEU A 108 -0.64 3.79 3.04
CA LEU A 108 -0.88 2.75 4.04
C LEU A 108 -1.04 3.31 5.46
N LEU A 109 -0.29 4.37 5.83
CA LEU A 109 -0.19 4.83 7.22
C LEU A 109 -1.54 5.12 7.87
N GLY A 110 -2.49 5.66 7.10
CA GLY A 110 -3.84 5.95 7.59
C GLY A 110 -4.65 4.72 7.99
N ASN A 111 -4.22 3.53 7.59
CA ASN A 111 -4.91 2.26 7.84
C ASN A 111 -4.27 1.42 8.95
N LEU A 112 -3.09 1.80 9.46
CA LEU A 112 -2.40 1.10 10.53
C LEU A 112 -3.10 1.32 11.88
N ASP A 113 -3.11 0.31 12.75
CA ASP A 113 -3.58 0.41 14.12
C ASP A 113 -2.48 0.94 15.03
N ASP A 114 -1.25 0.40 14.90
CA ASP A 114 -0.05 0.83 15.61
C ASP A 114 1.09 1.16 14.64
N ILE A 115 1.23 2.45 14.35
CA ILE A 115 2.28 2.97 13.46
C ILE A 115 3.67 2.70 14.05
N TRP A 116 3.85 2.85 15.37
CA TRP A 116 5.15 2.63 16.02
C TRP A 116 5.59 1.17 15.97
N LEU A 117 4.65 0.25 16.17
CA LEU A 117 4.92 -1.18 16.03
C LEU A 117 5.27 -1.52 14.59
N SER A 118 4.55 -0.96 13.63
CA SER A 118 4.82 -1.13 12.20
C SER A 118 6.24 -0.67 11.84
N PHE A 119 6.64 0.54 12.28
CA PHE A 119 8.01 1.04 12.04
C PHE A 119 9.08 0.20 12.73
N ARG A 120 8.81 -0.29 13.94
CA ARG A 120 9.74 -1.20 14.63
C ARG A 120 9.93 -2.48 13.84
N ASN A 121 8.85 -3.04 13.28
CA ASN A 121 8.91 -4.27 12.50
C ASN A 121 9.60 -4.07 11.13
N LEU A 122 9.66 -2.85 10.59
CA LEU A 122 10.45 -2.57 9.38
C LEU A 122 11.93 -2.95 9.54
N SER A 123 12.50 -2.88 10.74
CA SER A 123 13.88 -3.28 10.99
C SER A 123 14.17 -4.74 10.60
N ARG A 124 13.13 -5.58 10.53
CA ARG A 124 13.24 -6.98 10.10
C ARG A 124 13.55 -7.12 8.62
N VAL A 125 13.12 -6.17 7.79
CA VAL A 125 13.22 -6.19 6.31
C VAL A 125 14.13 -5.11 5.75
N THR A 126 14.72 -4.27 6.60
CA THR A 126 15.61 -3.16 6.22
C THR A 126 17.04 -3.39 6.67
N THR A 127 17.99 -2.80 5.95
CA THR A 127 19.39 -2.59 6.33
C THR A 127 19.64 -1.07 6.49
N PRO A 128 20.82 -0.62 6.94
CA PRO A 128 21.15 0.81 6.96
C PRO A 128 21.08 1.51 5.60
N GLU A 129 21.23 0.75 4.51
CA GLU A 129 21.19 1.24 3.13
C GLU A 129 19.78 1.22 2.53
N THR A 130 18.83 0.52 3.15
CA THR A 130 17.44 0.42 2.66
C THR A 130 16.77 1.78 2.65
N ARG A 131 16.13 2.11 1.56
CA ARG A 131 15.30 3.32 1.44
C ARG A 131 13.84 2.98 1.65
N VAL A 132 13.22 3.59 2.65
CA VAL A 132 11.79 3.47 2.92
C VAL A 132 11.06 4.64 2.28
N ILE A 133 10.15 4.35 1.35
CA ILE A 133 9.36 5.34 0.64
C ILE A 133 7.92 5.24 1.13
N ILE A 134 7.44 6.33 1.71
CA ILE A 134 6.08 6.40 2.25
C ILE A 134 5.33 7.50 1.52
N THR A 135 4.17 7.15 0.96
CA THR A 135 3.23 8.16 0.45
C THR A 135 2.01 8.24 1.35
N THR A 136 1.47 9.44 1.48
CA THR A 136 0.26 9.69 2.25
C THR A 136 -0.49 10.86 1.64
N TYR A 137 -1.82 10.88 1.81
CA TYR A 137 -2.62 12.01 1.39
C TYR A 137 -2.34 13.22 2.28
N ASN A 138 -2.23 14.40 1.66
CA ASN A 138 -2.09 15.63 2.40
C ASN A 138 -3.40 15.92 3.18
N PRO A 139 -3.34 16.10 4.53
CA PRO A 139 -4.52 16.35 5.36
C PRO A 139 -5.28 17.63 4.98
N LEU A 140 -4.66 18.58 4.27
CA LEU A 140 -5.36 19.77 3.76
C LEU A 140 -6.49 19.43 2.79
N TRP A 141 -6.50 18.25 2.19
CA TRP A 141 -7.59 17.78 1.33
C TRP A 141 -8.76 17.17 2.10
N GLU A 142 -8.61 16.93 3.41
CA GLU A 142 -9.65 16.28 4.22
C GLU A 142 -11.03 16.94 4.10
N PRO A 143 -11.18 18.29 4.21
CA PRO A 143 -12.49 18.92 4.07
C PRO A 143 -13.12 18.70 2.70
N LEU A 144 -12.33 18.75 1.62
CA LEU A 144 -12.81 18.51 0.27
C LEU A 144 -13.19 17.04 0.04
N VAL A 145 -12.43 16.11 0.60
CA VAL A 145 -12.71 14.68 0.56
C VAL A 145 -14.00 14.35 1.33
N MET A 146 -14.23 15.00 2.48
CA MET A 146 -15.48 14.86 3.25
C MET A 146 -16.69 15.38 2.47
N LEU A 147 -16.56 16.54 1.83
CA LEU A 147 -17.62 17.10 0.98
C LEU A 147 -17.93 16.21 -0.22
N ALA A 148 -16.91 15.68 -0.89
CA ALA A 148 -17.08 14.72 -2.00
C ALA A 148 -17.76 13.43 -1.53
N GLY A 149 -17.45 12.94 -0.33
CA GLY A 149 -18.11 11.80 0.30
C GLY A 149 -19.60 12.08 0.58
N ALA A 150 -19.92 13.24 1.16
CA ALA A 150 -21.29 13.66 1.43
C ALA A 150 -22.12 13.84 0.13
N ALA A 151 -21.48 14.27 -0.96
CA ALA A 151 -22.08 14.38 -2.29
C ALA A 151 -22.19 13.04 -3.06
N GLY A 152 -21.78 11.91 -2.45
CA GLY A 152 -21.80 10.58 -3.11
C GLY A 152 -20.77 10.43 -4.24
N LEU A 153 -19.86 11.37 -4.39
CA LEU A 153 -18.81 11.35 -5.43
C LEU A 153 -17.62 10.45 -5.07
N LYS A 154 -17.49 10.09 -3.80
CA LYS A 154 -16.45 9.19 -3.27
C LYS A 154 -17.09 7.95 -2.65
N GLY A 155 -16.49 6.78 -2.88
CA GLY A 155 -16.89 5.53 -2.22
C GLY A 155 -16.66 5.59 -0.69
N ARG A 156 -17.24 4.64 0.04
CA ARG A 156 -17.00 4.49 1.48
C ARG A 156 -15.51 4.19 1.70
N ASP A 157 -14.84 5.07 2.44
CA ASP A 157 -13.50 4.85 2.96
C ASP A 157 -13.56 4.57 4.46
N LEU A 158 -12.55 3.86 4.96
CA LEU A 158 -12.32 3.77 6.39
C LEU A 158 -11.98 5.15 6.96
N ARG A 159 -12.29 5.38 8.23
CA ARG A 159 -11.71 6.51 8.97
C ARG A 159 -10.20 6.33 8.95
N GLN A 160 -9.51 7.20 8.26
CA GLN A 160 -8.05 7.21 8.17
C GLN A 160 -7.46 7.97 9.35
N ASN A 161 -6.32 7.52 9.84
CA ASN A 161 -5.49 8.31 10.73
C ASN A 161 -4.83 9.41 9.91
N TRP A 162 -5.33 10.65 10.03
CA TRP A 162 -4.73 11.80 9.37
C TRP A 162 -3.46 12.20 10.14
N LEU A 163 -2.31 11.98 9.52
CA LEU A 163 -1.04 12.44 10.07
C LEU A 163 -0.85 13.90 9.65
N ALA A 164 -1.03 14.82 10.58
CA ALA A 164 -0.63 16.21 10.39
C ALA A 164 0.89 16.31 10.59
N ILE A 165 1.58 16.95 9.65
CA ILE A 165 2.95 17.41 9.88
C ILE A 165 2.84 18.65 10.76
N ALA A 166 3.25 18.53 12.03
CA ALA A 166 3.32 19.66 12.95
C ALA A 166 4.54 20.53 12.62
#